data_4be84c0120b78d3a07d5432876acd916
#
_entry.id   4be84c0120b78d3a07d5432876acd916
#
_cell.length_a   1.000
_cell.length_b   1.000
_cell.length_c   1.000
_cell.angle_alpha   90.00
_cell.angle_beta   90.00
_cell.angle_gamma   90.00
#
_symmetry.space_group_name_H-M   'P 1'
#
loop_
_entity.id
_entity.type
_entity.pdbx_description
1 polymer ?
#
loop_
_entity_poly.entity_id
_entity_poly.type
_entity_poly.pdbx_seq_one_letter_code
_entity_poly.pdbx_strand_id
1 'polypeptide(L)'
;MTTLLRVHDPRGFPPVVTGKRLTPRLATLDDKLLYLVDCLYDNSDVFMRQLQAWLAAHLPLVRTKIIRPRESWVDDPEMRARIVKDADAAVLGVGL
;
A
#
# COMPACT_ATOMS: atom_id res chain seq x y z
N MET A 1 38.10 -9.10 31.79
CA MET A 1 38.40 -8.11 30.73
C MET A 1 37.50 -8.39 29.53
N THR A 2 36.79 -7.40 29.08
CA THR A 2 35.87 -7.56 27.97
C THR A 2 36.57 -7.19 26.66
N THR A 3 36.58 -8.09 25.70
CA THR A 3 37.12 -7.82 24.37
C THR A 3 35.97 -7.39 23.46
N LEU A 4 36.11 -6.23 22.89
CA LEU A 4 35.11 -5.73 21.93
C LEU A 4 35.50 -6.21 20.53
N LEU A 5 34.51 -6.71 19.81
CA LEU A 5 34.66 -7.08 18.41
C LEU A 5 34.16 -5.93 17.52
N ARG A 6 34.95 -5.67 16.50
CA ARG A 6 34.55 -4.68 15.51
C ARG A 6 33.74 -5.37 14.43
N VAL A 7 32.50 -4.92 14.24
CA VAL A 7 31.60 -5.43 13.18
C VAL A 7 31.05 -4.27 12.39
N HIS A 8 30.61 -4.57 11.18
CA HIS A 8 29.90 -3.57 10.39
C HIS A 8 28.50 -3.34 10.96
N ASP A 9 28.10 -2.09 11.06
CA ASP A 9 26.73 -1.73 11.42
C ASP A 9 25.82 -2.01 10.22
N PRO A 10 24.88 -2.96 10.34
CA PRO A 10 24.01 -3.30 9.21
C PRO A 10 22.91 -2.27 8.95
N ARG A 11 22.76 -1.29 9.83
CA ARG A 11 21.72 -0.29 9.66
C ARG A 11 22.07 0.61 8.49
N GLY A 12 21.11 0.81 7.62
CA GLY A 12 21.21 1.82 6.57
C GLY A 12 20.74 3.18 7.07
N PHE A 13 21.07 4.20 6.33
CA PHE A 13 20.53 5.52 6.58
C PHE A 13 19.42 5.76 5.54
N PRO A 14 18.22 6.20 5.97
CA PRO A 14 17.18 6.51 5.02
C PRO A 14 17.64 7.67 4.13
N PRO A 15 17.28 7.65 2.83
CA PRO A 15 17.61 8.78 1.96
C PRO A 15 16.94 10.06 2.50
N VAL A 16 17.68 11.15 2.43
CA VAL A 16 17.13 12.46 2.77
C VAL A 16 16.23 12.90 1.62
N VAL A 17 14.94 13.03 1.91
CA VAL A 17 13.97 13.50 0.93
C VAL A 17 13.56 14.91 1.31
N THR A 18 13.94 15.87 0.48
CA THR A 18 13.58 17.28 0.68
C THR A 18 12.46 17.68 -0.28
N GLY A 19 11.61 18.60 0.15
CA GLY A 19 10.55 19.17 -0.68
C GLY A 19 9.32 18.27 -0.88
N LYS A 20 9.30 17.09 -0.28
CA LYS A 20 8.13 16.19 -0.32
C LYS A 20 7.51 16.06 1.06
N ARG A 21 6.21 16.07 1.10
CA ARG A 21 5.44 15.86 2.31
C ARG A 21 4.44 14.72 2.09
N LEU A 22 4.04 14.08 3.18
CA LEU A 22 2.93 13.13 3.11
C LEU A 22 1.67 13.87 2.67
N THR A 23 0.88 13.20 1.85
CA THR A 23 -0.45 13.70 1.47
C THR A 23 -1.28 13.90 2.72
N PRO A 24 -2.06 14.99 2.83
CA PRO A 24 -2.97 15.18 3.95
C PRO A 24 -3.93 14.00 4.08
N ARG A 25 -4.25 13.64 5.32
CA ARG A 25 -5.20 12.56 5.57
C ARG A 25 -6.60 12.99 5.15
N LEU A 26 -7.36 12.04 4.63
CA LEU A 26 -8.78 12.26 4.40
C LEU A 26 -9.50 12.43 5.74
N ALA A 27 -10.43 13.37 5.81
CA ALA A 27 -11.21 13.60 7.02
C ALA A 27 -12.12 12.40 7.34
N THR A 28 -12.60 11.72 6.31
CA THR A 28 -13.44 10.53 6.41
C THR A 28 -13.21 9.67 5.18
N LEU A 29 -13.53 8.37 5.29
CA LEU A 29 -13.57 7.46 4.15
C LEU A 29 -14.98 7.34 3.57
N ASP A 30 -15.97 7.95 4.18
CA ASP A 30 -17.36 7.86 3.72
C ASP A 30 -17.48 8.45 2.32
N ASP A 31 -18.13 7.72 1.44
CA ASP A 31 -18.34 8.04 0.04
C ASP A 31 -17.04 8.16 -0.79
N LYS A 32 -15.92 7.74 -0.24
CA LYS A 32 -14.64 7.70 -0.94
C LYS A 32 -14.44 6.38 -1.66
N LEU A 33 -13.68 6.42 -2.76
CA LEU A 33 -13.27 5.22 -3.48
C LEU A 33 -11.86 4.82 -3.04
N LEU A 34 -11.78 3.63 -2.47
CA LEU A 34 -10.52 3.03 -2.01
C LEU A 34 -10.16 1.90 -2.96
N TYR A 35 -9.03 2.02 -3.64
CA TYR A 35 -8.51 0.93 -4.44
C TYR A 35 -7.69 0.00 -3.56
N LEU A 36 -7.99 -1.29 -3.67
CA LEU A 36 -7.24 -2.35 -3.02
C LEU A 36 -6.35 -2.99 -4.08
N VAL A 37 -5.05 -2.75 -3.98
CA VAL A 37 -4.08 -3.22 -4.96
C VAL A 37 -3.54 -4.58 -4.53
N ASP A 38 -3.87 -5.61 -5.31
CA ASP A 38 -3.35 -6.96 -5.11
C ASP A 38 -1.97 -7.04 -5.73
N CYS A 39 -0.93 -7.19 -4.90
CA CYS A 39 0.46 -7.21 -5.34
C CYS A 39 0.93 -8.55 -5.91
N LEU A 40 0.03 -9.48 -6.14
CA LEU A 40 0.26 -10.75 -6.84
C LEU A 40 1.18 -11.75 -6.12
N TYR A 41 1.32 -11.62 -4.79
CA TYR A 41 1.98 -12.65 -3.99
C TYR A 41 1.00 -13.75 -3.58
N ASP A 42 1.52 -14.83 -3.05
CA ASP A 42 0.72 -15.98 -2.64
C ASP A 42 -0.41 -15.56 -1.70
N ASN A 43 -1.63 -15.92 -2.04
CA ASN A 43 -2.86 -15.61 -1.28
C ASN A 43 -3.16 -14.12 -1.10
N SER A 44 -2.46 -13.25 -1.79
CA SER A 44 -2.73 -11.82 -1.77
C SER A 44 -4.15 -11.50 -2.26
N ASP A 45 -4.61 -12.20 -3.28
CA ASP A 45 -5.96 -12.06 -3.81
C ASP A 45 -7.03 -12.45 -2.80
N VAL A 46 -6.80 -13.52 -2.05
CA VAL A 46 -7.71 -13.97 -0.98
C VAL A 46 -7.77 -12.92 0.12
N PHE A 47 -6.60 -12.41 0.53
CA PHE A 47 -6.53 -11.37 1.56
C PHE A 47 -7.29 -10.11 1.13
N MET A 48 -7.08 -9.65 -0.08
CA MET A 48 -7.74 -8.44 -0.57
C MET A 48 -9.26 -8.60 -0.67
N ARG A 49 -9.73 -9.76 -1.07
CA ARG A 49 -11.18 -10.03 -1.09
C ARG A 49 -11.77 -10.07 0.31
N GLN A 50 -11.05 -10.63 1.28
CA GLN A 50 -11.50 -10.64 2.67
C GLN A 50 -11.48 -9.23 3.27
N LEU A 51 -10.46 -8.44 2.95
CA LEU A 51 -10.41 -7.04 3.37
C LEU A 51 -11.59 -6.25 2.78
N GLN A 52 -11.89 -6.47 1.51
CA GLN A 52 -13.05 -5.84 0.88
C GLN A 52 -14.36 -6.20 1.58
N ALA A 53 -14.54 -7.47 1.92
CA ALA A 53 -15.72 -7.92 2.64
C ALA A 53 -15.79 -7.32 4.05
N TRP A 54 -14.66 -7.23 4.74
CA TRP A 54 -14.59 -6.60 6.05
C TRP A 54 -14.97 -5.13 5.99
N LEU A 55 -14.46 -4.41 5.01
CA LEU A 55 -14.78 -3.00 4.81
C LEU A 55 -16.26 -2.81 4.51
N ALA A 56 -16.84 -3.66 3.69
CA ALA A 56 -18.27 -3.60 3.38
C ALA A 56 -19.14 -3.80 4.61
N ALA A 57 -18.70 -4.67 5.54
CA ALA A 57 -19.44 -4.95 6.76
C ALA A 57 -19.27 -3.87 7.83
N HIS A 58 -18.09 -3.28 7.95
CA HIS A 58 -17.77 -2.39 9.07
C HIS A 58 -17.75 -0.91 8.66
N LEU A 59 -17.46 -0.61 7.41
CA LEU A 59 -17.44 0.76 6.87
C LEU A 59 -18.28 0.81 5.58
N PRO A 60 -19.60 0.67 5.71
CA PRO A 60 -20.45 0.45 4.53
C PRO A 60 -20.53 1.62 3.56
N LEU A 61 -20.10 2.81 3.95
CA LEU A 61 -20.10 3.97 3.08
C LEU A 61 -18.82 4.10 2.25
N VAL A 62 -17.82 3.24 2.50
CA VAL A 62 -16.59 3.20 1.69
C VAL A 62 -16.86 2.36 0.44
N ARG A 63 -16.51 2.91 -0.71
CA ARG A 63 -16.52 2.15 -1.97
C ARG A 63 -15.13 1.57 -2.19
N THR A 64 -15.07 0.31 -2.58
CA THR A 64 -13.79 -0.39 -2.79
C THR A 64 -13.77 -1.05 -4.16
N LYS A 65 -12.57 -1.13 -4.73
CA LYS A 65 -12.34 -1.86 -5.97
C LYS A 65 -10.97 -2.52 -5.89
N ILE A 66 -10.91 -3.80 -6.22
CA ILE A 66 -9.65 -4.55 -6.28
C ILE A 66 -9.08 -4.38 -7.68
N ILE A 67 -7.81 -3.99 -7.75
CA ILE A 67 -7.06 -3.90 -9.00
C ILE A 67 -5.73 -4.63 -8.85
N ARG A 68 -5.11 -4.96 -9.98
CA ARG A 68 -3.87 -5.71 -10.03
C ARG A 68 -2.88 -5.06 -10.99
N PRO A 69 -1.58 -4.98 -10.63
CA PRO A 69 -0.55 -4.65 -11.60
C PRO A 69 -0.38 -5.80 -12.61
N ARG A 70 0.30 -5.52 -13.71
CA ARG A 70 0.61 -6.57 -14.70
C ARG A 70 1.56 -7.61 -14.16
N GLU A 71 2.52 -7.18 -13.36
CA GLU A 71 3.53 -8.06 -12.76
C GLU A 71 3.83 -7.63 -11.33
N SER A 72 4.17 -8.59 -10.46
CA SER A 72 4.75 -8.27 -9.16
C SER A 72 6.12 -7.62 -9.35
N TRP A 73 6.55 -6.80 -8.41
CA TRP A 73 7.87 -6.16 -8.37
C TRP A 73 8.09 -5.08 -9.41
N VAL A 74 7.24 -4.99 -10.41
CA VAL A 74 7.43 -4.06 -11.53
C VAL A 74 6.45 -2.91 -11.41
N ASP A 75 6.94 -1.70 -11.56
CA ASP A 75 6.09 -0.51 -11.60
C ASP A 75 5.12 -0.60 -12.79
N ASP A 76 3.88 -0.26 -12.53
CA ASP A 76 2.82 -0.22 -13.55
C ASP A 76 2.33 1.23 -13.66
N PRO A 77 2.89 2.02 -14.58
CA PRO A 77 2.50 3.42 -14.73
C PRO A 77 1.05 3.62 -15.11
N GLU A 78 0.46 2.70 -15.89
CA GLU A 78 -0.96 2.78 -16.26
C GLU A 78 -1.86 2.59 -15.05
N MET A 79 -1.52 1.62 -14.21
CA MET A 79 -2.24 1.38 -12.96
C MET A 79 -2.13 2.58 -12.03
N ARG A 80 -0.94 3.15 -11.87
CA ARG A 80 -0.74 4.35 -11.04
C ARG A 80 -1.57 5.52 -11.54
N ALA A 81 -1.57 5.76 -12.84
CA ALA A 81 -2.36 6.83 -13.44
C ALA A 81 -3.85 6.63 -13.19
N ARG A 82 -4.33 5.39 -13.28
CA ARG A 82 -5.71 5.05 -13.00
C ARG A 82 -6.07 5.29 -11.53
N ILE A 83 -5.19 4.91 -10.60
CA ILE A 83 -5.41 5.16 -9.18
C ILE A 83 -5.50 6.66 -8.91
N VAL A 84 -4.57 7.43 -9.43
CA VAL A 84 -4.55 8.89 -9.24
C VAL A 84 -5.80 9.54 -9.81
N LYS A 85 -6.28 9.05 -10.96
CA LYS A 85 -7.45 9.62 -11.62
C LYS A 85 -8.75 9.28 -10.89
N ASP A 86 -8.92 8.04 -10.46
CA ASP A 86 -10.23 7.51 -10.04
C ASP A 86 -10.38 7.38 -8.54
N ALA A 87 -9.30 7.11 -7.81
CA ALA A 87 -9.37 6.78 -6.40
C ALA A 87 -9.07 7.98 -5.49
N ASP A 88 -9.67 7.96 -4.32
CA ASP A 88 -9.36 8.91 -3.26
C ASP A 88 -8.19 8.41 -2.39
N ALA A 89 -8.01 7.11 -2.32
CA ALA A 89 -6.93 6.46 -1.58
C ALA A 89 -6.69 5.05 -2.13
N ALA A 90 -5.57 4.46 -1.74
CA ALA A 90 -5.22 3.10 -2.14
C ALA A 90 -4.50 2.36 -1.01
N VAL A 91 -4.74 1.07 -0.92
CA VAL A 91 -4.03 0.14 -0.03
C VAL A 91 -3.36 -0.90 -0.90
N LEU A 92 -2.05 -1.05 -0.74
CA LEU A 92 -1.27 -2.04 -1.47
C LEU A 92 -0.92 -3.19 -0.53
N GLY A 93 -1.13 -4.41 -0.98
CA GLY A 93 -0.82 -5.61 -0.21
C GLY A 93 -0.97 -6.87 -1.08
N VAL A 94 -0.42 -7.95 -0.68
CA VAL A 94 0.38 -8.13 0.52
C VAL A 94 1.81 -8.35 0.06
N GLY A 95 2.77 -7.83 0.80
CA GLY A 95 4.17 -8.06 0.48
C GLY A 95 4.72 -9.34 1.13
N LEU A 96 5.94 -9.67 0.75
CA LEU A 96 6.67 -10.77 1.39
C LEU A 96 7.21 -10.35 2.77
#